data_1921b4e611c477ac4f635113e66c39c1
#
_entry.id   1921b4e611c477ac4f635113e66c39c1
#
_cell.length_a   1.000
_cell.length_b   1.000
_cell.length_c   1.000
_cell.angle_alpha   90.00
_cell.angle_beta   90.00
_cell.angle_gamma   90.00
#
_symmetry.space_group_name_H-M   'P 1'
#
loop_
_entity.id
_entity.type
_entity.pdbx_description
1 polymer ?
#
loop_
_entity_poly.entity_id
_entity_poly.type
_entity_poly.pdbx_seq_one_letter_code
_entity_poly.pdbx_strand_id
1 'polypeptide(L)'
;MKIFPTTSIKQLDADTIKNEPIASIDLMERASRALARAIAERWEPDTPLTVFAGPGNNGGDALALARLLAGKGYRLEVYLFNTKGTLSPDCETNKERLADVPGVDFHEVTTQFVPPVLTADHVVIDGLFGSGLNKALSGGFAAVVKYINLSLIHI
;
A
#
# COMPACT_ATOMS: atom_id res chain seq x y z
N MET A 1 4.79 5.60 24.05
CA MET A 1 4.64 5.89 22.59
C MET A 1 3.94 7.25 22.45
N LYS A 2 4.52 8.18 21.69
CA LYS A 2 3.88 9.47 21.39
C LYS A 2 3.05 9.30 20.11
N ILE A 3 1.76 9.59 20.20
CA ILE A 3 0.84 9.58 19.04
C ILE A 3 0.63 11.04 18.64
N PHE A 4 0.95 11.36 17.39
CA PHE A 4 0.74 12.70 16.83
C PHE A 4 -0.59 12.75 16.07
N PRO A 5 -1.35 13.86 16.12
CA PRO A 5 -2.52 14.05 15.27
C PRO A 5 -2.12 14.06 13.80
N THR A 6 -3.05 13.64 12.91
CA THR A 6 -2.85 13.58 11.47
C THR A 6 -2.35 14.90 10.86
N THR A 7 -2.82 16.04 11.37
CA THR A 7 -2.37 17.38 10.96
C THR A 7 -0.89 17.60 11.26
N SER A 8 -0.41 17.14 12.41
CA SER A 8 1.01 17.23 12.79
C SER A 8 1.88 16.30 11.94
N ILE A 9 1.40 15.11 11.57
CA ILE A 9 2.11 14.20 10.67
C ILE A 9 2.26 14.83 9.29
N LYS A 10 1.18 15.38 8.72
CA LYS A 10 1.23 16.10 7.43
C LYS A 10 2.16 17.30 7.46
N GLN A 11 2.21 18.02 8.58
CA GLN A 11 3.10 19.16 8.75
C GLN A 11 4.57 18.69 8.79
N LEU A 12 4.87 17.61 9.53
CA LEU A 12 6.21 17.04 9.59
C LEU A 12 6.69 16.54 8.22
N ASP A 13 5.82 15.91 7.44
CA ASP A 13 6.14 15.47 6.07
C ASP A 13 6.43 16.68 5.17
N ALA A 14 5.60 17.73 5.23
CA ALA A 14 5.80 18.95 4.46
C ALA A 14 7.08 19.68 4.88
N ASP A 15 7.38 19.74 6.18
CA ASP A 15 8.60 20.35 6.71
C ASP A 15 9.85 19.54 6.34
N THR A 16 9.76 18.22 6.30
CA THR A 16 10.84 17.34 5.85
C THR A 16 11.14 17.58 4.36
N ILE A 17 10.12 17.60 3.52
CA ILE A 17 10.28 17.88 2.07
C ILE A 17 10.87 19.27 1.84
N LYS A 18 10.51 20.26 2.66
CA LYS A 18 10.97 21.63 2.54
C LYS A 18 12.39 21.84 3.06
N ASN A 19 12.75 21.21 4.16
CA ASN A 19 14.00 21.43 4.88
C ASN A 19 15.11 20.44 4.49
N GLU A 20 14.76 19.21 4.16
CA GLU A 20 15.63 18.30 3.42
C GLU A 20 15.26 18.48 1.95
N PRO A 21 16.17 18.75 1.02
CA PRO A 21 15.86 18.86 -0.40
C PRO A 21 15.60 17.46 -1.00
N ILE A 22 14.53 16.81 -0.52
CA ILE A 22 14.11 15.47 -0.91
C ILE A 22 12.75 15.54 -1.60
N ALA A 23 12.63 14.92 -2.77
CA ALA A 23 11.35 14.80 -3.44
C ALA A 23 10.39 13.88 -2.67
N SER A 24 9.07 14.12 -2.77
CA SER A 24 8.05 13.30 -2.11
C SER A 24 8.19 11.80 -2.44
N ILE A 25 8.52 11.49 -3.69
CA ILE A 25 8.73 10.11 -4.16
C ILE A 25 9.94 9.44 -3.45
N ASP A 26 10.98 10.17 -3.13
CA ASP A 26 12.17 9.65 -2.45
C ASP A 26 11.90 9.46 -0.96
N LEU A 27 11.08 10.34 -0.36
CA LEU A 27 10.62 10.18 1.02
C LEU A 27 9.73 8.92 1.14
N MET A 28 8.81 8.71 0.19
CA MET A 28 7.99 7.51 0.08
C MET A 28 8.86 6.25 -0.07
N GLU A 29 9.86 6.28 -0.92
CA GLU A 29 10.80 5.17 -1.12
C GLU A 29 11.56 4.83 0.18
N ARG A 30 12.02 5.85 0.92
CA ARG A 30 12.70 5.67 2.20
C ARG A 30 11.80 5.02 3.26
N ALA A 31 10.56 5.47 3.37
CA ALA A 31 9.56 4.90 4.27
C ALA A 31 9.25 3.45 3.91
N SER A 32 9.01 3.17 2.63
CA SER A 32 8.71 1.83 2.13
C SER A 32 9.88 0.86 2.34
N ARG A 33 11.13 1.31 2.24
CA ARG A 33 12.32 0.50 2.57
C ARG A 33 12.37 0.10 4.05
N ALA A 34 11.97 0.98 4.95
CA ALA A 34 11.90 0.68 6.38
C ALA A 34 10.83 -0.38 6.66
N LEU A 35 9.64 -0.24 6.04
CA LEU A 35 8.56 -1.23 6.14
C LEU A 35 8.97 -2.59 5.54
N ALA A 36 9.62 -2.61 4.39
CA ALA A 36 10.09 -3.84 3.76
C ALA A 36 11.08 -4.61 4.66
N ARG A 37 11.96 -3.91 5.37
CA ARG A 37 12.83 -4.52 6.37
C ARG A 37 12.06 -5.12 7.53
N ALA A 38 11.11 -4.36 8.11
CA ALA A 38 10.30 -4.82 9.23
C ALA A 38 9.46 -6.07 8.88
N ILE A 39 8.96 -6.16 7.64
CA ILE A 39 8.25 -7.33 7.14
C ILE A 39 9.23 -8.51 7.01
N ALA A 40 10.39 -8.29 6.38
CA ALA A 40 11.40 -9.33 6.17
C ALA A 40 12.02 -9.88 7.47
N GLU A 41 11.93 -9.14 8.58
CA GLU A 41 12.34 -9.61 9.91
C GLU A 41 11.31 -10.55 10.56
N ARG A 42 10.07 -10.58 10.07
CA ARG A 42 8.95 -11.32 10.69
C ARG A 42 8.44 -12.47 9.84
N TRP A 43 8.53 -12.37 8.54
CA TRP A 43 7.97 -13.34 7.61
C TRP A 43 8.99 -13.72 6.55
N GLU A 44 9.10 -15.00 6.28
CA GLU A 44 9.98 -15.55 5.25
C GLU A 44 9.43 -15.27 3.83
N PRO A 45 10.28 -15.32 2.79
CA PRO A 45 9.88 -15.03 1.40
C PRO A 45 8.81 -15.95 0.81
N ASP A 46 8.58 -17.14 1.37
CA ASP A 46 7.52 -18.07 0.97
C ASP A 46 6.15 -17.73 1.55
N THR A 47 6.08 -16.75 2.48
CA THR A 47 4.81 -16.25 3.01
C THR A 47 3.99 -15.59 1.90
N PRO A 48 2.73 -16.01 1.68
CA PRO A 48 1.88 -15.39 0.67
C PRO A 48 1.49 -13.96 1.10
N LEU A 49 1.77 -12.99 0.24
CA LEU A 49 1.46 -11.58 0.49
C LEU A 49 0.39 -11.09 -0.49
N THR A 50 -0.62 -10.43 0.05
CA THR A 50 -1.65 -9.73 -0.75
C THR A 50 -1.67 -8.26 -0.38
N VAL A 51 -1.59 -7.39 -1.39
CA VAL A 51 -1.53 -5.94 -1.24
C VAL A 51 -2.79 -5.32 -1.81
N PHE A 52 -3.48 -4.52 -1.02
CA PHE A 52 -4.58 -3.69 -1.46
C PHE A 52 -4.16 -2.22 -1.45
N ALA A 53 -4.07 -1.62 -2.61
CA ALA A 53 -3.62 -0.25 -2.80
C ALA A 53 -4.76 0.66 -3.28
N GLY A 54 -4.91 1.81 -2.65
CA GLY A 54 -5.82 2.86 -3.10
C GLY A 54 -5.16 3.80 -4.12
N PRO A 55 -5.91 4.76 -4.68
CA PRO A 55 -5.42 5.64 -5.74
C PRO A 55 -4.53 6.80 -5.25
N GLY A 56 -4.44 7.01 -3.94
CA GLY A 56 -3.68 8.10 -3.32
C GLY A 56 -2.25 7.72 -2.94
N ASN A 57 -1.60 8.59 -2.16
CA ASN A 57 -0.22 8.39 -1.73
C ASN A 57 -0.04 7.14 -0.87
N ASN A 58 -1.03 6.77 -0.05
CA ASN A 58 -0.95 5.53 0.73
C ASN A 58 -0.91 4.28 -0.17
N GLY A 59 -1.64 4.31 -1.30
CA GLY A 59 -1.50 3.29 -2.34
C GLY A 59 -0.12 3.31 -2.99
N GLY A 60 0.44 4.49 -3.23
CA GLY A 60 1.81 4.65 -3.72
C GLY A 60 2.84 4.01 -2.78
N ASP A 61 2.72 4.21 -1.47
CA ASP A 61 3.55 3.54 -0.45
C ASP A 61 3.42 2.01 -0.54
N ALA A 62 2.18 1.50 -0.68
CA ALA A 62 1.92 0.07 -0.79
C ALA A 62 2.52 -0.55 -2.07
N LEU A 63 2.46 0.15 -3.21
CA LEU A 63 3.07 -0.28 -4.47
C LEU A 63 4.60 -0.26 -4.39
N ALA A 64 5.20 0.78 -3.80
CA ALA A 64 6.63 0.84 -3.56
C ALA A 64 7.09 -0.31 -2.66
N LEU A 65 6.35 -0.57 -1.58
CA LEU A 65 6.60 -1.68 -0.67
C LEU A 65 6.52 -3.04 -1.38
N ALA A 66 5.49 -3.25 -2.22
CA ALA A 66 5.33 -4.47 -3.01
C ALA A 66 6.56 -4.72 -3.91
N ARG A 67 7.02 -3.69 -4.61
CA ARG A 67 8.22 -3.78 -5.45
C ARG A 67 9.48 -4.15 -4.65
N LEU A 68 9.67 -3.54 -3.49
CA LEU A 68 10.82 -3.80 -2.63
C LEU A 68 10.80 -5.23 -2.05
N LEU A 69 9.62 -5.73 -1.70
CA LEU A 69 9.46 -7.11 -1.21
C LEU A 69 9.67 -8.13 -2.34
N ALA A 70 9.17 -7.86 -3.56
CA ALA A 70 9.45 -8.70 -4.72
C ALA A 70 10.95 -8.79 -5.00
N GLY A 71 11.68 -7.67 -4.86
CA GLY A 71 13.15 -7.65 -4.95
C GLY A 71 13.87 -8.45 -3.85
N LYS A 72 13.18 -8.80 -2.76
CA LYS A 72 13.66 -9.69 -1.69
C LYS A 72 13.20 -11.15 -1.85
N GLY A 73 12.56 -11.49 -2.95
CA GLY A 73 12.13 -12.85 -3.27
C GLY A 73 10.72 -13.21 -2.86
N TYR A 74 9.93 -12.27 -2.32
CA TYR A 74 8.52 -12.50 -2.04
C TYR A 74 7.70 -12.58 -3.33
N ARG A 75 6.63 -13.36 -3.27
CA ARG A 75 5.58 -13.37 -4.29
C ARG A 75 4.37 -12.62 -3.74
N LEU A 76 3.87 -11.68 -4.53
CA LEU A 76 2.79 -10.79 -4.12
C LEU A 76 1.67 -10.77 -5.16
N GLU A 77 0.46 -10.78 -4.66
CA GLU A 77 -0.73 -10.45 -5.41
C GLU A 77 -1.13 -9.01 -5.04
N VAL A 78 -1.20 -8.12 -6.03
CA VAL A 78 -1.40 -6.67 -5.81
C VAL A 78 -2.66 -6.20 -6.51
N TYR A 79 -3.56 -5.58 -5.77
CA TYR A 79 -4.79 -4.98 -6.27
C TYR A 79 -4.73 -3.45 -6.11
N LEU A 80 -4.65 -2.73 -7.21
CA LEU A 80 -4.73 -1.27 -7.25
C LEU A 80 -6.15 -0.84 -7.60
N PHE A 81 -6.83 -0.17 -6.69
CA PHE A 81 -8.19 0.34 -6.89
C PHE A 81 -8.17 1.72 -7.55
N ASN A 82 -8.37 1.75 -8.86
CA ASN A 82 -8.39 2.96 -9.68
C ASN A 82 -9.78 3.20 -10.32
N THR A 83 -10.82 3.15 -9.52
CA THR A 83 -12.20 3.23 -9.98
C THR A 83 -12.59 4.59 -10.57
N LYS A 84 -11.84 5.65 -10.27
CA LYS A 84 -12.05 7.00 -10.79
C LYS A 84 -11.15 7.37 -11.97
N GLY A 85 -10.22 6.48 -12.35
CA GLY A 85 -9.27 6.72 -13.42
C GLY A 85 -8.21 7.80 -13.12
N THR A 86 -7.99 8.12 -11.84
CA THR A 86 -7.03 9.15 -11.43
C THR A 86 -6.23 8.66 -10.22
N LEU A 87 -4.92 8.61 -10.36
CA LEU A 87 -3.98 8.30 -9.31
C LEU A 87 -3.23 9.56 -8.86
N SER A 88 -2.71 9.57 -7.64
CA SER A 88 -1.74 10.60 -7.24
C SER A 88 -0.45 10.44 -8.05
N PRO A 89 0.34 11.53 -8.28
CA PRO A 89 1.56 11.44 -9.08
C PRO A 89 2.54 10.38 -8.58
N ASP A 90 2.73 10.27 -7.27
CA ASP A 90 3.62 9.29 -6.66
C ASP A 90 3.07 7.86 -6.75
N CYS A 91 1.73 7.69 -6.71
CA CYS A 91 1.08 6.40 -6.94
C CYS A 91 1.26 5.95 -8.39
N GLU A 92 1.04 6.84 -9.37
CA GLU A 92 1.27 6.52 -10.80
C GLU A 92 2.73 6.13 -11.05
N THR A 93 3.69 6.90 -10.53
CA THR A 93 5.11 6.58 -10.65
C THR A 93 5.45 5.21 -10.05
N ASN A 94 4.89 4.86 -8.89
CA ASN A 94 5.13 3.55 -8.29
C ASN A 94 4.41 2.41 -9.02
N LYS A 95 3.24 2.66 -9.63
CA LYS A 95 2.59 1.73 -10.55
C LYS A 95 3.49 1.42 -11.75
N GLU A 96 4.06 2.45 -12.39
CA GLU A 96 5.00 2.28 -13.50
C GLU A 96 6.26 1.49 -13.08
N ARG A 97 6.81 1.80 -11.90
CA ARG A 97 7.99 1.09 -11.36
C ARG A 97 7.70 -0.36 -10.99
N LEU A 98 6.43 -0.71 -10.73
CA LEU A 98 6.01 -2.07 -10.42
C LEU A 98 5.75 -2.91 -11.67
N ALA A 99 5.53 -2.28 -12.82
CA ALA A 99 5.29 -2.96 -14.08
C ALA A 99 6.45 -3.92 -14.40
N ASP A 100 6.10 -5.12 -14.82
CA ASP A 100 7.04 -6.18 -15.21
C ASP A 100 8.03 -6.64 -14.12
N VAL A 101 7.77 -6.32 -12.84
CA VAL A 101 8.58 -6.82 -11.73
C VAL A 101 8.29 -8.30 -11.51
N PRO A 102 9.31 -9.18 -11.58
CA PRO A 102 9.10 -10.60 -11.35
C PRO A 102 8.57 -10.90 -9.94
N GLY A 103 7.63 -11.84 -9.83
CA GLY A 103 7.04 -12.25 -8.56
C GLY A 103 5.84 -11.40 -8.12
N VAL A 104 5.42 -10.42 -8.92
CA VAL A 104 4.22 -9.61 -8.69
C VAL A 104 3.13 -9.98 -9.68
N ASP A 105 1.99 -10.42 -9.17
CA ASP A 105 0.74 -10.58 -9.92
C ASP A 105 -0.10 -9.31 -9.68
N PHE A 106 -0.13 -8.43 -10.70
CA PHE A 106 -0.70 -7.10 -10.58
C PHE A 106 -2.08 -6.99 -11.24
N HIS A 107 -3.06 -6.52 -10.50
CA HIS A 107 -4.43 -6.30 -10.93
C HIS A 107 -4.84 -4.85 -10.72
N GLU A 108 -5.16 -4.14 -11.79
CA GLU A 108 -5.79 -2.82 -11.70
C GLU A 108 -7.32 -2.96 -11.71
N VAL A 109 -7.96 -2.58 -10.61
CA VAL A 109 -9.41 -2.66 -10.41
C VAL A 109 -10.05 -1.34 -10.83
N THR A 110 -10.70 -1.31 -11.98
CA THR A 110 -11.37 -0.11 -12.51
C THR A 110 -12.88 -0.17 -12.34
N THR A 111 -13.48 -1.36 -12.41
CA THR A 111 -14.93 -1.55 -12.34
C THR A 111 -15.33 -2.70 -11.43
N GLN A 112 -14.90 -3.91 -11.75
CA GLN A 112 -15.25 -5.11 -11.01
C GLN A 112 -14.04 -5.63 -10.24
N PHE A 113 -14.27 -6.07 -9.03
CA PHE A 113 -13.28 -6.69 -8.18
C PHE A 113 -13.70 -8.12 -7.85
N VAL A 114 -12.85 -9.07 -8.18
CA VAL A 114 -12.97 -10.45 -7.74
C VAL A 114 -12.00 -10.64 -6.59
N PRO A 115 -12.50 -10.80 -5.35
CA PRO A 115 -11.63 -10.96 -4.19
C PRO A 115 -10.76 -12.22 -4.30
N PRO A 116 -9.46 -12.14 -3.95
CA PRO A 116 -8.64 -13.34 -3.81
C PRO A 116 -9.12 -14.20 -2.63
N VAL A 117 -8.78 -15.46 -2.63
CA VAL A 117 -9.00 -16.31 -1.45
C VAL A 117 -7.89 -16.04 -0.44
N LEU A 118 -8.23 -15.44 0.70
CA LEU A 118 -7.29 -15.18 1.79
C LEU A 118 -7.40 -16.30 2.83
N THR A 119 -6.28 -16.90 3.18
CA THR A 119 -6.14 -17.94 4.21
C THR A 119 -5.44 -17.37 5.45
N ALA A 120 -5.44 -18.10 6.56
CA ALA A 120 -4.88 -17.61 7.83
C ALA A 120 -3.35 -17.38 7.81
N ASP A 121 -2.66 -17.96 6.84
CA ASP A 121 -1.21 -17.80 6.61
C ASP A 121 -0.86 -16.61 5.68
N HIS A 122 -1.86 -15.96 5.05
CA HIS A 122 -1.65 -14.75 4.28
C HIS A 122 -1.31 -13.56 5.16
N VAL A 123 -0.37 -12.77 4.71
CA VAL A 123 -0.13 -11.41 5.23
C VAL A 123 -0.74 -10.41 4.26
N VAL A 124 -1.62 -9.55 4.78
CA VAL A 124 -2.27 -8.50 4.01
C VAL A 124 -1.64 -7.16 4.30
N ILE A 125 -1.30 -6.46 3.24
CA ILE A 125 -0.82 -5.08 3.28
C ILE A 125 -1.98 -4.18 2.82
N ASP A 126 -2.54 -3.41 3.75
CA ASP A 126 -3.64 -2.49 3.48
C ASP A 126 -3.11 -1.06 3.26
N GLY A 127 -3.09 -0.65 2.00
CA GLY A 127 -2.76 0.69 1.54
C GLY A 127 -3.95 1.42 0.89
N LEU A 128 -5.19 1.04 1.22
CA LEU A 128 -6.40 1.61 0.61
C LEU A 128 -6.59 3.08 0.96
N PHE A 129 -6.40 3.43 2.23
CA PHE A 129 -6.62 4.78 2.73
C PHE A 129 -5.50 5.20 3.68
N GLY A 130 -5.08 6.45 3.54
CA GLY A 130 -4.18 7.11 4.48
C GLY A 130 -4.93 8.08 5.40
N SER A 131 -4.19 9.04 5.91
CA SER A 131 -4.69 10.10 6.80
C SER A 131 -5.70 11.07 6.13
N GLY A 132 -6.01 10.89 4.85
CA GLY A 132 -6.95 11.72 4.09
C GLY A 132 -8.40 11.26 4.13
N LEU A 133 -8.71 10.15 4.80
CA LEU A 133 -10.08 9.68 4.94
C LEU A 133 -10.87 10.59 5.88
N ASN A 134 -11.75 11.41 5.31
CA ASN A 134 -12.56 12.40 6.03
C ASN A 134 -14.07 12.17 5.90
N LYS A 135 -14.47 11.09 5.24
CA LYS A 135 -15.86 10.67 5.08
C LYS A 135 -16.01 9.19 5.39
N ALA A 136 -17.20 8.78 5.79
CA ALA A 136 -17.52 7.38 5.98
C ALA A 136 -17.29 6.58 4.68
N LEU A 137 -16.75 5.37 4.82
CA LEU A 137 -16.56 4.47 3.68
C LEU A 137 -17.93 4.05 3.12
N SER A 138 -18.03 4.05 1.79
CA SER A 138 -19.24 3.63 1.08
C SER A 138 -18.89 2.85 -0.19
N GLY A 139 -19.87 2.14 -0.74
CA GLY A 139 -19.71 1.43 -2.01
C GLY A 139 -18.65 0.33 -2.00
N GLY A 140 -17.92 0.19 -3.10
CA GLY A 140 -16.95 -0.87 -3.31
C GLY A 140 -15.82 -0.92 -2.30
N PHE A 141 -15.31 0.23 -1.86
CA PHE A 141 -14.26 0.29 -0.84
C PHE A 141 -14.69 -0.24 0.53
N ALA A 142 -15.93 0.09 0.94
CA ALA A 142 -16.48 -0.46 2.17
C ALA A 142 -16.61 -1.99 2.11
N ALA A 143 -16.99 -2.52 0.94
CA ALA A 143 -17.06 -3.97 0.73
C ALA A 143 -15.67 -4.63 0.81
N VAL A 144 -14.64 -4.03 0.22
CA VAL A 144 -13.26 -4.52 0.28
C VAL A 144 -12.74 -4.53 1.71
N VAL A 145 -12.89 -3.44 2.45
CA VAL A 145 -12.47 -3.36 3.86
C VAL A 145 -13.19 -4.40 4.71
N LYS A 146 -14.52 -4.57 4.51
CA LYS A 146 -15.29 -5.59 5.19
C LYS A 146 -14.79 -7.01 4.86
N TYR A 147 -14.46 -7.27 3.59
CA TYR A 147 -13.90 -8.54 3.16
C TYR A 147 -12.56 -8.84 3.83
N ILE A 148 -11.63 -7.87 3.85
CA ILE A 148 -10.34 -8.00 4.54
C ILE A 148 -10.57 -8.31 6.02
N ASN A 149 -11.43 -7.54 6.70
CA ASN A 149 -11.70 -7.68 8.12
C ASN A 149 -12.36 -9.02 8.49
N LEU A 150 -13.16 -9.60 7.60
CA LEU A 150 -13.79 -10.91 7.82
C LEU A 150 -12.84 -12.08 7.51
N SER A 151 -11.85 -11.87 6.65
CA SER A 151 -10.96 -12.92 6.16
C SER A 151 -9.71 -13.10 7.03
N LEU A 152 -9.39 -12.10 7.85
CA LEU A 152 -8.16 -12.05 8.63
C LEU A 152 -8.43 -12.10 10.13
N ILE A 153 -7.57 -12.84 10.83
CA ILE A 153 -7.41 -12.68 12.27
C ILE A 153 -6.49 -11.48 12.45
N HIS A 154 -7.05 -10.38 12.97
CA HIS A 154 -6.25 -9.23 13.33
C HIS A 154 -5.38 -9.53 14.54
N ILE A 155 -4.13 -9.41 14.36
CA ILE A 155 -3.15 -9.47 15.44
C ILE A 155 -2.71 -8.03 15.76
#